data_8d230b8763ec6dbdf9c3cdbd9982071a
#
_entry.id   8d230b8763ec6dbdf9c3cdbd9982071a
#
_cell.length_a   1.000
_cell.length_b   1.000
_cell.length_c   1.000
_cell.angle_alpha   90.00
_cell.angle_beta   90.00
_cell.angle_gamma   90.00
#
_symmetry.space_group_name_H-M   'P 1'
#
loop_
_entity.id
_entity.type
_entity.pdbx_description
1 polymer ?
#
loop_
_entity_poly.entity_id
_entity_poly.type
_entity_poly.pdbx_seq_one_letter_code
_entity_poly.pdbx_strand_id
1 'polypeptide(L)'
;MALHTELEIHKVAEELFGMALSLVRHIPRDLKQVAGGKIRDVCLEVLVLIGRANMARDKRPHLIDVIENIWMLNYLLRALSENGAISRGQHAKAMKLTASIGRQANAWKKSATAPAA
;
A
#
# COMPACT_ATOMS: atom_id res chain seq x y z
N MET A 1 11.07 -18.36 11.41
CA MET A 1 10.42 -17.41 10.47
C MET A 1 9.63 -16.39 11.26
N ALA A 2 9.84 -15.11 11.02
CA ALA A 2 9.08 -14.07 11.70
C ALA A 2 7.62 -14.09 11.24
N LEU A 3 6.72 -13.73 12.14
CA LEU A 3 5.33 -13.48 11.76
C LEU A 3 5.30 -12.26 10.83
N HIS A 4 4.47 -12.32 9.80
CA HIS A 4 4.38 -11.20 8.85
C HIS A 4 3.98 -9.88 9.53
N THR A 5 3.21 -9.97 10.63
CA THR A 5 2.79 -8.78 11.39
C THR A 5 3.95 -8.10 12.12
N GLU A 6 5.09 -8.77 12.27
CA GLU A 6 6.29 -8.21 12.91
C GLU A 6 7.18 -7.48 11.92
N LEU A 7 6.96 -7.65 10.62
CA LEU A 7 7.77 -7.00 9.60
C LEU A 7 7.49 -5.49 9.56
N GLU A 8 8.55 -4.70 9.39
CA GLU A 8 8.41 -3.25 9.32
C GLU A 8 7.48 -2.82 8.19
N ILE A 9 7.60 -3.47 7.02
CA ILE A 9 6.74 -3.15 5.88
C ILE A 9 5.26 -3.37 6.22
N HIS A 10 4.94 -4.40 7.00
CA HIS A 10 3.56 -4.67 7.42
C HIS A 10 3.05 -3.57 8.35
N LYS A 11 3.88 -3.13 9.28
CA LYS A 11 3.52 -2.05 10.22
C LYS A 11 3.21 -0.76 9.48
N VAL A 12 4.02 -0.42 8.49
CA VAL A 12 3.79 0.77 7.66
C VAL A 12 2.52 0.61 6.84
N ALA A 13 2.27 -0.59 6.30
CA ALA A 13 1.06 -0.87 5.54
C ALA A 13 -0.21 -0.79 6.41
N GLU A 14 -0.13 -1.22 7.67
CA GLU A 14 -1.25 -1.06 8.62
C GLU A 14 -1.52 0.42 8.89
N GLU A 15 -0.47 1.20 9.08
CA GLU A 15 -0.59 2.65 9.27
C GLU A 15 -1.24 3.31 8.04
N LEU A 16 -0.81 2.91 6.85
CA LEU A 16 -1.40 3.39 5.61
C LEU A 16 -2.88 3.03 5.51
N PHE A 17 -3.25 1.82 5.85
CA PHE A 17 -4.64 1.38 5.82
C PHE A 17 -5.51 2.20 6.78
N GLY A 18 -5.04 2.41 8.00
CA GLY A 18 -5.74 3.25 8.98
C GLY A 18 -5.91 4.68 8.48
N MET A 19 -4.87 5.24 7.89
CA MET A 19 -4.92 6.57 7.31
C MET A 19 -5.91 6.63 6.15
N ALA A 20 -5.90 5.62 5.28
CA ALA A 20 -6.82 5.56 4.14
C ALA A 20 -8.27 5.51 4.59
N LEU A 21 -8.59 4.72 5.62
CA LEU A 21 -9.94 4.68 6.18
C LEU A 21 -10.39 6.06 6.71
N SER A 22 -9.47 6.76 7.36
CA SER A 22 -9.73 8.12 7.84
C SER A 22 -9.97 9.10 6.69
N LEU A 23 -9.13 9.04 5.66
CA LEU A 23 -9.28 9.91 4.49
C LEU A 23 -10.61 9.67 3.77
N VAL A 24 -10.95 8.41 3.52
CA VAL A 24 -12.18 8.04 2.81
C VAL A 24 -13.42 8.56 3.55
N ARG A 25 -13.39 8.57 4.88
CA ARG A 25 -14.50 9.06 5.68
C ARG A 25 -14.87 10.51 5.39
N HIS A 26 -13.89 11.32 5.02
CA HIS A 26 -14.03 12.76 4.89
C HIS A 26 -14.08 13.29 3.45
N ILE A 27 -13.91 12.42 2.45
CA ILE A 27 -14.01 12.87 1.06
C ILE A 27 -15.47 13.05 0.64
N PRO A 28 -15.76 13.91 -0.36
CA PRO A 28 -17.12 14.13 -0.83
C PRO A 28 -17.80 12.83 -1.25
N ARG A 29 -19.11 12.77 -1.03
CA ARG A 29 -19.91 11.56 -1.22
C ARG A 29 -19.79 10.95 -2.62
N ASP A 30 -19.82 11.78 -3.65
CA ASP A 30 -19.70 11.33 -5.04
C ASP A 30 -18.36 10.68 -5.31
N LEU A 31 -17.26 11.29 -4.83
CA LEU A 31 -15.92 10.73 -4.96
C LEU A 31 -15.74 9.50 -4.07
N LYS A 32 -16.40 9.47 -2.92
CA LYS A 32 -16.37 8.31 -2.02
C LYS A 32 -16.93 7.08 -2.72
N GLN A 33 -18.01 7.22 -3.47
CA GLN A 33 -18.61 6.12 -4.20
C GLN A 33 -17.70 5.60 -5.32
N VAL A 34 -16.95 6.49 -5.97
CA VAL A 34 -16.08 6.12 -7.09
C VAL A 34 -14.72 5.60 -6.62
N ALA A 35 -14.11 6.25 -5.65
CA ALA A 35 -12.73 5.99 -5.26
C ALA A 35 -12.54 5.39 -3.87
N GLY A 36 -13.46 5.66 -2.94
CA GLY A 36 -13.29 5.27 -1.54
C GLY A 36 -13.14 3.77 -1.32
N GLY A 37 -14.02 2.99 -1.94
CA GLY A 37 -13.94 1.53 -1.85
C GLY A 37 -12.68 0.99 -2.48
N LYS A 38 -12.27 1.55 -3.61
CA LYS A 38 -11.06 1.13 -4.31
C LYS A 38 -9.80 1.41 -3.47
N ILE A 39 -9.72 2.57 -2.83
CA ILE A 39 -8.60 2.92 -1.95
C ILE A 39 -8.50 1.92 -0.81
N ARG A 40 -9.63 1.64 -0.13
CA ARG A 40 -9.67 0.68 0.95
C ARG A 40 -9.23 -0.71 0.48
N ASP A 41 -9.74 -1.16 -0.66
CA ASP A 41 -9.46 -2.49 -1.18
C ASP A 41 -7.98 -2.63 -1.57
N VAL A 42 -7.39 -1.62 -2.17
CA VAL A 42 -5.97 -1.62 -2.53
C VAL A 42 -5.08 -1.70 -1.28
N CYS A 43 -5.39 -0.92 -0.25
CA CYS A 43 -4.64 -0.96 1.00
C CYS A 43 -4.74 -2.32 1.68
N LEU A 44 -5.93 -2.92 1.69
CA LEU A 44 -6.13 -4.25 2.24
C LEU A 44 -5.36 -5.30 1.46
N GLU A 45 -5.38 -5.20 0.12
CA GLU A 45 -4.64 -6.12 -0.74
C GLU A 45 -3.14 -6.06 -0.49
N VAL A 46 -2.59 -4.87 -0.24
CA VAL A 46 -1.17 -4.72 0.12
C VAL A 46 -0.85 -5.52 1.38
N LEU A 47 -1.69 -5.43 2.40
CA LEU A 47 -1.51 -6.21 3.64
C LEU A 47 -1.52 -7.71 3.38
N VAL A 48 -2.48 -8.19 2.59
CA VAL A 48 -2.61 -9.61 2.24
C VAL A 48 -1.38 -10.09 1.46
N LEU A 49 -0.93 -9.29 0.49
CA LEU A 49 0.23 -9.63 -0.34
C LEU A 49 1.52 -9.70 0.48
N ILE A 50 1.69 -8.84 1.47
CA ILE A 50 2.84 -8.89 2.37
C ILE A 50 2.84 -10.22 3.14
N GLY A 51 1.67 -10.63 3.63
CA GLY A 51 1.52 -11.92 4.29
C GLY A 51 1.86 -13.10 3.39
N ARG A 52 1.36 -13.05 2.14
CA ARG A 52 1.68 -14.08 1.15
C ARG A 52 3.17 -14.14 0.83
N ALA A 53 3.80 -12.98 0.65
CA ALA A 53 5.24 -12.91 0.39
C ALA A 53 6.04 -13.53 1.53
N ASN A 54 5.65 -13.25 2.77
CA ASN A 54 6.34 -13.80 3.93
C ASN A 54 6.29 -15.32 3.98
N MET A 55 5.19 -15.91 3.54
CA MET A 55 4.99 -17.37 3.55
C MET A 55 5.49 -18.06 2.29
N ALA A 56 5.61 -17.34 1.19
CA ALA A 56 5.94 -17.91 -0.10
C ALA A 56 7.40 -18.34 -0.19
N ARG A 57 7.65 -19.40 -0.97
CA ARG A 57 9.01 -19.82 -1.30
C ARG A 57 9.66 -18.82 -2.24
N ASP A 58 8.97 -18.45 -3.32
CA ASP A 58 9.40 -17.35 -4.20
C ASP A 58 8.56 -16.11 -3.86
N LYS A 59 9.22 -15.14 -3.26
CA LYS A 59 8.57 -13.93 -2.75
C LYS A 59 8.36 -12.87 -3.81
N ARG A 60 9.12 -12.94 -4.89
CA ARG A 60 9.16 -11.86 -5.91
C ARG A 60 7.82 -11.54 -6.57
N PRO A 61 7.02 -12.53 -7.02
CA PRO A 61 5.73 -12.21 -7.63
C PRO A 61 4.81 -11.42 -6.71
N HIS A 62 4.79 -11.78 -5.43
CA HIS A 62 3.95 -11.10 -4.44
C HIS A 62 4.44 -9.68 -4.18
N LEU A 63 5.75 -9.48 -4.15
CA LEU A 63 6.33 -8.16 -3.93
C LEU A 63 6.16 -7.24 -5.14
N ILE A 64 6.19 -7.79 -6.35
CA ILE A 64 5.85 -7.04 -7.56
C ILE A 64 4.40 -6.55 -7.47
N ASP A 65 3.49 -7.41 -7.03
CA ASP A 65 2.09 -7.04 -6.87
C ASP A 65 1.91 -5.96 -5.80
N VAL A 66 2.68 -6.01 -4.70
CA VAL A 66 2.68 -4.94 -3.70
C VAL A 66 3.04 -3.61 -4.36
N ILE A 67 4.12 -3.60 -5.14
CA ILE A 67 4.60 -2.38 -5.80
C ILE A 67 3.55 -1.83 -6.76
N GLU A 68 2.92 -2.69 -7.55
CA GLU A 68 1.88 -2.27 -8.49
C GLU A 68 0.64 -1.72 -7.79
N ASN A 69 0.26 -2.30 -6.66
CA ASN A 69 -0.85 -1.78 -5.84
C ASN A 69 -0.50 -0.41 -5.26
N ILE A 70 0.75 -0.20 -4.87
CA ILE A 70 1.19 1.12 -4.41
C ILE A 70 1.13 2.15 -5.53
N TRP A 71 1.49 1.79 -6.76
CA TRP A 71 1.33 2.69 -7.92
C TRP A 71 -0.13 3.08 -8.10
N MET A 72 -1.03 2.09 -8.06
CA MET A 72 -2.47 2.33 -8.20
C MET A 72 -2.99 3.27 -7.12
N LEU A 73 -2.58 3.03 -5.87
CA LEU A 73 -2.96 3.87 -4.74
C LEU A 73 -2.46 5.31 -4.92
N ASN A 74 -1.23 5.47 -5.36
CA ASN A 74 -0.66 6.79 -5.60
C ASN A 74 -1.43 7.57 -6.67
N TYR A 75 -1.87 6.91 -7.74
CA TYR A 75 -2.73 7.55 -8.75
C TYR A 75 -4.06 8.00 -8.16
N LEU A 76 -4.69 7.16 -7.34
CA LEU A 76 -5.96 7.50 -6.70
C LEU A 76 -5.81 8.69 -5.74
N LEU A 77 -4.79 8.67 -4.90
CA LEU A 77 -4.53 9.74 -3.93
C LEU A 77 -4.20 11.06 -4.64
N ARG A 78 -3.41 10.99 -5.70
CA ARG A 78 -3.06 12.16 -6.49
C ARG A 78 -4.31 12.79 -7.11
N ALA A 79 -5.19 11.96 -7.69
CA ALA A 79 -6.43 12.45 -8.28
C ALA A 79 -7.31 13.13 -7.22
N LEU A 80 -7.40 12.55 -6.02
CA LEU A 80 -8.16 13.16 -4.92
C LEU A 80 -7.56 14.50 -4.50
N SER A 81 -6.24 14.59 -4.43
CA SER A 81 -5.55 15.83 -4.08
C SER A 81 -5.77 16.89 -5.13
N GLU A 82 -5.64 16.55 -6.41
CA GLU A 82 -5.84 17.48 -7.52
C GLU A 82 -7.27 17.99 -7.61
N ASN A 83 -8.24 17.20 -7.16
CA ASN A 83 -9.66 17.58 -7.14
C ASN A 83 -10.08 18.24 -5.82
N GLY A 84 -9.13 18.50 -4.92
CA GLY A 84 -9.42 19.18 -3.65
C GLY A 84 -10.14 18.31 -2.63
N ALA A 85 -10.25 17.00 -2.86
CA ALA A 85 -10.93 16.09 -1.95
C ALA A 85 -10.12 15.76 -0.70
N ILE A 86 -8.81 15.83 -0.80
CA ILE A 86 -7.90 15.73 0.34
C ILE A 86 -6.92 16.89 0.31
N SER A 87 -6.39 17.28 1.48
CA SER A 87 -5.45 18.37 1.57
C SER A 87 -4.06 17.96 1.07
N ARG A 88 -3.23 18.95 0.75
CA ARG A 88 -1.83 18.71 0.40
C ARG A 88 -1.08 18.02 1.52
N GLY A 89 -1.35 18.39 2.77
CA GLY A 89 -0.73 17.76 3.94
C GLY A 89 -1.12 16.31 4.09
N GLN A 90 -2.40 16.00 3.89
CA GLN A 90 -2.88 14.62 3.90
C GLN A 90 -2.23 13.80 2.79
N HIS A 91 -2.16 14.34 1.59
CA HIS A 91 -1.52 13.68 0.46
C HIS A 91 -0.03 13.44 0.72
N ALA A 92 0.69 14.45 1.23
CA ALA A 92 2.11 14.33 1.55
C ALA A 92 2.37 13.24 2.59
N LYS A 93 1.52 13.17 3.62
CA LYS A 93 1.64 12.15 4.67
C LYS A 93 1.42 10.75 4.10
N ALA A 94 0.40 10.59 3.25
CA ALA A 94 0.14 9.30 2.59
C ALA A 94 1.31 8.91 1.69
N MET A 95 1.90 9.86 0.97
CA MET A 95 3.03 9.59 0.08
C MET A 95 4.29 9.14 0.83
N LYS A 96 4.51 9.62 2.05
CA LYS A 96 5.61 9.11 2.87
C LYS A 96 5.44 7.63 3.16
N LEU A 97 4.22 7.21 3.48
CA LEU A 97 3.91 5.81 3.77
C LEU A 97 4.04 4.95 2.52
N THR A 98 3.47 5.38 1.40
CA THR A 98 3.56 4.62 0.14
C THR A 98 5.00 4.51 -0.35
N ALA A 99 5.78 5.57 -0.23
CA ALA A 99 7.20 5.55 -0.59
C ALA A 99 7.99 4.57 0.27
N SER A 100 7.72 4.53 1.57
CA SER A 100 8.36 3.59 2.49
C SER A 100 8.05 2.15 2.11
N ILE A 101 6.78 1.84 1.84
CA ILE A 101 6.38 0.50 1.42
C ILE A 101 7.06 0.12 0.11
N GLY A 102 7.09 1.02 -0.86
CA GLY A 102 7.74 0.79 -2.15
C GLY A 102 9.22 0.49 -2.00
N ARG A 103 9.93 1.27 -1.18
CA ARG A 103 11.36 1.04 -0.94
C ARG A 103 11.60 -0.31 -0.26
N GLN A 104 10.81 -0.62 0.77
CA GLN A 104 10.96 -1.88 1.51
C GLN A 104 10.63 -3.09 0.63
N ALA A 105 9.55 -3.01 -0.14
CA ALA A 105 9.16 -4.09 -1.05
C ALA A 105 10.24 -4.32 -2.11
N ASN A 106 10.78 -3.24 -2.68
CA ASN A 106 11.82 -3.34 -3.69
C ASN A 106 13.13 -3.92 -3.12
N ALA A 107 13.52 -3.48 -1.93
CA ALA A 107 14.70 -4.03 -1.25
C ALA A 107 14.52 -5.51 -0.91
N TRP A 108 13.35 -5.88 -0.41
CA TRP A 108 13.02 -7.27 -0.10
C TRP A 108 13.05 -8.13 -1.38
N LYS A 109 12.46 -7.62 -2.45
CA LYS A 109 12.46 -8.31 -3.75
C LYS A 109 13.89 -8.56 -4.25
N LYS A 110 14.77 -7.59 -4.10
CA LYS A 110 16.18 -7.72 -4.53
C LYS A 110 16.93 -8.74 -3.68
N SER A 111 16.66 -8.79 -2.38
CA SER A 111 17.30 -9.74 -1.48
C SER A 111 16.74 -11.15 -1.60
N ALA A 112 15.51 -11.28 -2.11
CA ALA A 112 14.86 -12.57 -2.31
C ALA A 112 15.32 -13.13 -3.66
N THR A 113 16.46 -13.79 -3.67
CA THR A 113 16.98 -14.43 -4.88
C THR A 113 16.03 -15.52 -5.35
N ALA A 114 16.08 -15.82 -6.64
CA ALA A 114 15.33 -16.94 -7.19
C ALA A 114 15.70 -18.20 -6.42
N PRO A 115 14.72 -19.10 -6.10
CA PRO A 115 15.04 -20.36 -5.49
C PRO A 115 16.06 -21.11 -6.36
N ALA A 116 17.06 -21.71 -5.71
CA ALA A 116 18.04 -22.50 -6.43
C ALA A 116 17.33 -23.63 -7.17
N ALA A 117 17.72 -23.83 -8.41
CA ALA A 117 17.13 -24.85 -9.25
C ALA A 117 17.42 -26.25 -8.66
#